data_3681f78ad7a19e55f6d9327636b7240f
#
_entry.id   3681f78ad7a19e55f6d9327636b7240f
#
_cell.length_a   1.000
_cell.length_b   1.000
_cell.length_c   1.000
_cell.angle_alpha   90.00
_cell.angle_beta   90.00
_cell.angle_gamma   90.00
#
_symmetry.space_group_name_H-M   'P 1'
#
loop_
_entity.id
_entity.type
_entity.pdbx_description
1 polymer ?
#
loop_
_entity_poly.entity_id
_entity_poly.type
_entity_poly.pdbx_seq_one_letter_code
_entity_poly.pdbx_strand_id
1 'polypeptide(L)'
;MIQAPTSRRRIAAALCALALTAPPLAAQQMQAAEKEVSLKTADGQDAGTVTFEQTEHGVLVVAQLRNLSRGPHGFHIHETGACSPDFKAAGSHYDPLGAEHGFRTPGGYHVGDLPNVHVSEDGTAMTEFFVPQVTLTGPENDRYPFTLDDSDGSAIMVHASGDDYIRMDSSGDRAACGVIVPSGG
;
A
#
# COMPACT_ATOMS: atom_id res chain seq x y z
N MET A 1 -48.06 26.31 -83.99
CA MET A 1 -47.31 25.22 -83.38
C MET A 1 -46.25 25.87 -82.55
N ILE A 2 -46.43 25.87 -81.22
CA ILE A 2 -45.53 26.53 -80.31
C ILE A 2 -45.01 25.40 -79.38
N GLN A 3 -43.68 25.10 -79.46
CA GLN A 3 -43.03 24.13 -78.61
C GLN A 3 -42.56 24.79 -77.32
N ALA A 4 -42.99 24.26 -76.18
CA ALA A 4 -42.54 24.69 -74.87
C ALA A 4 -41.18 24.08 -74.51
N PRO A 5 -40.27 24.78 -73.80
CA PRO A 5 -38.97 24.25 -73.39
C PRO A 5 -39.10 23.45 -72.10
N THR A 6 -38.57 22.23 -72.09
CA THR A 6 -38.44 21.38 -70.92
C THR A 6 -37.31 21.79 -70.00
N SER A 7 -37.65 22.31 -68.83
CA SER A 7 -36.69 22.65 -67.75
C SER A 7 -36.20 21.37 -67.06
N ARG A 8 -34.92 21.05 -67.21
CA ARG A 8 -34.22 19.98 -66.42
C ARG A 8 -33.79 20.58 -65.08
N ARG A 9 -34.48 20.18 -64.02
CA ARG A 9 -34.03 20.44 -62.63
C ARG A 9 -32.82 19.56 -62.31
N ARG A 10 -31.69 20.20 -62.06
CA ARG A 10 -30.49 19.53 -61.47
C ARG A 10 -30.69 19.42 -59.99
N ILE A 11 -30.83 18.20 -59.46
CA ILE A 11 -30.81 17.90 -58.03
C ILE A 11 -29.34 17.87 -57.60
N ALA A 12 -28.93 18.87 -56.86
CA ALA A 12 -27.63 18.88 -56.19
C ALA A 12 -27.73 18.03 -54.91
N ALA A 13 -27.09 16.87 -54.95
CA ALA A 13 -26.95 16.05 -53.74
C ALA A 13 -25.82 16.64 -52.88
N ALA A 14 -26.21 17.25 -51.74
CA ALA A 14 -25.28 17.68 -50.72
C ALA A 14 -24.81 16.46 -49.93
N LEU A 15 -23.59 16.02 -50.12
CA LEU A 15 -22.92 15.05 -49.24
C LEU A 15 -22.54 15.79 -47.93
N CYS A 16 -23.31 15.54 -46.83
CA CYS A 16 -22.91 15.86 -45.49
C CYS A 16 -21.83 14.85 -45.05
N ALA A 17 -20.57 15.25 -45.04
CA ALA A 17 -19.49 14.49 -44.42
C ALA A 17 -19.62 14.62 -42.90
N LEU A 18 -20.12 13.56 -42.23
CA LEU A 18 -20.02 13.44 -40.78
C LEU A 18 -18.54 13.22 -40.40
N ALA A 19 -17.89 14.27 -39.91
CA ALA A 19 -16.61 14.12 -39.25
C ALA A 19 -16.82 13.40 -37.89
N LEU A 20 -16.46 12.13 -37.84
CA LEU A 20 -16.35 11.38 -36.59
C LEU A 20 -15.14 11.92 -35.82
N THR A 21 -15.36 12.89 -34.93
CA THR A 21 -14.36 13.29 -33.95
C THR A 21 -14.28 12.18 -32.90
N ALA A 22 -13.25 11.35 -32.96
CA ALA A 22 -12.91 10.47 -31.87
C ALA A 22 -12.67 11.30 -30.60
N PRO A 23 -13.23 10.94 -29.44
CA PRO A 23 -12.92 11.63 -28.21
C PRO A 23 -11.41 11.47 -27.92
N PRO A 24 -10.75 12.51 -27.34
CA PRO A 24 -9.36 12.36 -26.93
C PRO A 24 -9.28 11.19 -25.94
N LEU A 25 -8.29 10.30 -26.15
CA LEU A 25 -7.90 9.32 -25.15
C LEU A 25 -7.54 10.13 -23.89
N ALA A 26 -8.50 10.26 -22.95
CA ALA A 26 -8.18 10.71 -21.62
C ALA A 26 -7.16 9.69 -21.09
N ALA A 27 -5.94 10.13 -20.81
CA ALA A 27 -4.99 9.34 -20.09
C ALA A 27 -5.70 8.88 -18.82
N GLN A 28 -6.04 7.61 -18.73
CA GLN A 28 -6.48 7.01 -17.48
C GLN A 28 -5.28 7.13 -16.55
N GLN A 29 -5.31 8.14 -15.68
CA GLN A 29 -4.46 8.16 -14.52
C GLN A 29 -4.83 6.88 -13.77
N MET A 30 -3.92 5.90 -13.78
CA MET A 30 -4.00 4.76 -12.91
C MET A 30 -4.06 5.34 -11.50
N GLN A 31 -5.25 5.28 -10.90
CA GLN A 31 -5.40 5.67 -9.51
C GLN A 31 -4.56 4.69 -8.72
N ALA A 32 -3.51 5.21 -8.08
CA ALA A 32 -2.64 4.40 -7.24
C ALA A 32 -3.51 3.64 -6.23
N ALA A 33 -3.25 2.34 -6.05
CA ALA A 33 -3.94 1.58 -5.02
C ALA A 33 -3.55 2.18 -3.67
N GLU A 34 -4.55 2.53 -2.87
CA GLU A 34 -4.38 3.09 -1.54
C GLU A 34 -5.16 2.24 -0.55
N LYS A 35 -4.58 2.00 0.60
CA LYS A 35 -5.21 1.24 1.67
C LYS A 35 -4.94 1.88 3.03
N GLU A 36 -6.01 2.32 3.70
CA GLU A 36 -5.95 2.76 5.08
C GLU A 36 -6.22 1.58 6.02
N VAL A 37 -5.34 1.41 6.99
CA VAL A 37 -5.35 0.34 7.99
C VAL A 37 -5.51 0.95 9.37
N SER A 38 -6.59 0.60 10.08
CA SER A 38 -6.77 0.97 11.48
C SER A 38 -5.99 0.02 12.39
N LEU A 39 -5.20 0.56 13.30
CA LEU A 39 -4.48 -0.22 14.31
C LEU A 39 -5.24 -0.26 15.63
N LYS A 40 -5.13 -1.39 16.30
CA LYS A 40 -5.65 -1.59 17.67
C LYS A 40 -4.54 -2.07 18.59
N THR A 41 -4.57 -1.60 19.83
CA THR A 41 -3.76 -2.16 20.93
C THR A 41 -4.30 -3.52 21.35
N ALA A 42 -3.52 -4.28 22.14
CA ALA A 42 -3.93 -5.60 22.62
C ALA A 42 -5.20 -5.59 23.48
N ASP A 43 -5.52 -4.48 24.16
CA ASP A 43 -6.75 -4.26 24.89
C ASP A 43 -7.89 -3.64 24.04
N GLY A 44 -7.68 -3.53 22.72
CA GLY A 44 -8.69 -3.11 21.75
C GLY A 44 -8.86 -1.60 21.60
N GLN A 45 -8.02 -0.79 22.24
CA GLN A 45 -8.04 0.66 22.05
C GLN A 45 -7.57 1.04 20.65
N ASP A 46 -8.00 2.19 20.19
CA ASP A 46 -7.56 2.76 18.92
C ASP A 46 -6.10 3.22 19.01
N ALA A 47 -5.23 2.67 18.16
CA ALA A 47 -3.81 3.01 18.10
C ALA A 47 -3.45 3.89 16.87
N GLY A 48 -4.44 4.34 16.11
CA GLY A 48 -4.24 5.19 14.95
C GLY A 48 -4.46 4.50 13.62
N THR A 49 -3.96 5.11 12.56
CA THR A 49 -4.07 4.60 11.20
C THR A 49 -2.72 4.59 10.50
N VAL A 50 -2.57 3.66 9.56
CA VAL A 50 -1.46 3.61 8.61
C VAL A 50 -2.03 3.53 7.21
N THR A 51 -1.66 4.47 6.36
CA THR A 51 -2.03 4.48 4.94
C THR A 51 -0.88 3.93 4.12
N PHE A 52 -1.19 2.99 3.26
CA PHE A 52 -0.29 2.40 2.27
C PHE A 52 -0.70 2.90 0.89
N GLU A 53 0.18 3.58 0.20
CA GLU A 53 -0.03 4.13 -1.14
C GLU A 53 0.91 3.45 -2.13
N GLN A 54 0.37 2.80 -3.17
CA GLN A 54 1.18 2.23 -4.25
C GLN A 54 1.76 3.33 -5.11
N THR A 55 3.07 3.32 -5.27
CA THR A 55 3.80 4.20 -6.20
C THR A 55 4.42 3.39 -7.33
N GLU A 56 5.04 4.07 -8.31
CA GLU A 56 5.78 3.38 -9.39
C GLU A 56 7.06 2.65 -8.92
N HIS A 57 7.51 2.85 -7.68
CA HIS A 57 8.79 2.31 -7.20
C HIS A 57 8.65 1.45 -5.94
N GLY A 58 7.46 1.34 -5.39
CA GLY A 58 7.17 0.63 -4.14
C GLY A 58 5.96 1.21 -3.44
N VAL A 59 5.91 1.07 -2.14
CA VAL A 59 4.78 1.51 -1.30
C VAL A 59 5.24 2.65 -0.37
N LEU A 60 4.54 3.78 -0.41
CA LEU A 60 4.66 4.82 0.60
C LEU A 60 3.75 4.46 1.78
N VAL A 61 4.31 4.50 2.98
CA VAL A 61 3.63 4.15 4.23
C VAL A 61 3.56 5.39 5.10
N VAL A 62 2.36 5.88 5.37
CA VAL A 62 2.10 7.07 6.20
C VAL A 62 1.43 6.63 7.50
N ALA A 63 2.11 6.78 8.62
CA ALA A 63 1.59 6.38 9.93
C ALA A 63 1.16 7.60 10.76
N GLN A 64 -0.06 7.54 11.30
CA GLN A 64 -0.63 8.49 12.26
C GLN A 64 -1.06 7.70 13.50
N LEU A 65 -0.17 7.62 14.47
CA LEU A 65 -0.31 6.76 15.65
C LEU A 65 -0.75 7.55 16.87
N ARG A 66 -1.43 6.86 17.79
CA ARG A 66 -1.90 7.41 19.07
C ARG A 66 -2.07 6.32 20.13
N ASN A 67 -2.23 6.75 21.39
CA ASN A 67 -2.42 5.86 22.53
C ASN A 67 -1.27 4.84 22.72
N LEU A 68 -0.05 5.25 22.38
CA LEU A 68 1.17 4.48 22.55
C LEU A 68 2.04 5.10 23.65
N SER A 69 2.94 4.32 24.24
CA SER A 69 3.90 4.83 25.21
C SER A 69 4.91 5.76 24.52
N ARG A 70 5.42 6.74 25.26
CA ARG A 70 6.48 7.63 24.76
C ARG A 70 7.76 6.86 24.47
N GLY A 71 8.43 7.20 23.37
CA GLY A 71 9.76 6.70 23.01
C GLY A 71 9.82 6.03 21.65
N PRO A 72 10.92 5.35 21.34
CA PRO A 72 11.06 4.60 20.11
C PRO A 72 10.30 3.27 20.18
N HIS A 73 9.69 2.90 19.05
CA HIS A 73 8.97 1.65 18.87
C HIS A 73 9.38 1.01 17.55
N GLY A 74 9.70 -0.28 17.57
CA GLY A 74 9.86 -1.08 16.34
C GLY A 74 8.57 -1.01 15.52
N PHE A 75 8.72 -0.87 14.22
CA PHE A 75 7.61 -0.75 13.29
C PHE A 75 7.87 -1.65 12.09
N HIS A 76 7.08 -2.71 11.94
CA HIS A 76 7.40 -3.75 10.97
C HIS A 76 6.14 -4.23 10.23
N ILE A 77 6.32 -4.60 8.96
CA ILE A 77 5.35 -5.39 8.23
C ILE A 77 5.57 -6.86 8.60
N HIS A 78 4.51 -7.56 8.96
CA HIS A 78 4.48 -8.97 9.32
C HIS A 78 3.90 -9.83 8.20
N GLU A 79 4.34 -11.09 8.13
CA GLU A 79 4.11 -12.03 7.05
C GLU A 79 2.71 -12.61 6.96
N THR A 80 1.85 -12.38 7.98
CA THR A 80 0.49 -12.94 8.00
C THR A 80 -0.54 -11.85 8.26
N GLY A 81 -1.59 -11.82 7.45
CA GLY A 81 -2.69 -10.86 7.53
C GLY A 81 -3.68 -11.15 8.65
N ALA A 82 -3.20 -11.31 9.88
CA ALA A 82 -4.02 -11.60 11.05
C ALA A 82 -3.49 -10.90 12.31
N CYS A 83 -4.39 -10.32 13.09
CA CYS A 83 -4.11 -9.73 14.42
C CYS A 83 -4.86 -10.47 15.55
N SER A 84 -5.60 -11.53 15.26
CA SER A 84 -6.48 -12.24 16.20
C SER A 84 -6.19 -13.73 16.16
N PRO A 85 -6.29 -14.46 17.28
CA PRO A 85 -6.81 -14.07 18.60
C PRO A 85 -5.85 -13.22 19.43
N ASP A 86 -4.60 -13.23 19.12
CA ASP A 86 -3.56 -12.33 19.65
C ASP A 86 -2.60 -11.91 18.52
N PHE A 87 -1.73 -10.93 18.77
CA PHE A 87 -0.87 -10.39 17.74
C PHE A 87 0.20 -11.37 17.22
N LYS A 88 0.40 -12.53 17.86
CA LYS A 88 1.29 -13.58 17.35
C LYS A 88 0.75 -14.21 16.07
N ALA A 89 -0.56 -14.12 15.83
CA ALA A 89 -1.19 -14.54 14.60
C ALA A 89 -0.62 -13.86 13.34
N ALA A 90 -0.02 -12.68 13.48
CA ALA A 90 0.65 -11.99 12.37
C ALA A 90 1.97 -12.65 11.91
N GLY A 91 2.43 -13.71 12.57
CA GLY A 91 3.65 -14.42 12.20
C GLY A 91 4.92 -13.61 12.54
N SER A 92 5.97 -13.83 11.76
CA SER A 92 7.25 -13.11 11.82
C SER A 92 7.22 -11.84 10.97
N HIS A 93 8.35 -11.15 10.86
CA HIS A 93 8.48 -10.04 9.90
C HIS A 93 8.36 -10.56 8.47
N TYR A 94 7.81 -9.75 7.57
CA TYR A 94 7.69 -10.09 6.16
C TYR A 94 9.08 -10.18 5.51
N ASP A 95 9.50 -11.41 5.20
CA ASP A 95 10.85 -11.70 4.70
C ASP A 95 10.82 -12.72 3.54
N PRO A 96 10.47 -12.31 2.34
CA PRO A 96 10.49 -13.19 1.17
C PRO A 96 11.90 -13.59 0.71
N LEU A 97 12.94 -12.98 1.28
CA LEU A 97 14.35 -13.22 0.91
C LEU A 97 15.08 -14.21 1.80
N GLY A 98 14.58 -14.50 3.02
CA GLY A 98 15.28 -15.26 4.04
C GLY A 98 16.53 -14.52 4.55
N ALA A 99 16.43 -13.19 4.67
CA ALA A 99 17.52 -12.34 5.16
C ALA A 99 17.67 -12.40 6.68
N GLU A 100 18.70 -11.77 7.21
CA GLU A 100 18.81 -11.51 8.65
C GLU A 100 17.94 -10.30 9.02
N HIS A 101 17.64 -10.15 10.33
CA HIS A 101 16.92 -9.00 10.82
C HIS A 101 17.79 -7.75 10.93
N GLY A 102 17.25 -6.61 10.47
CA GLY A 102 17.70 -5.27 10.84
C GLY A 102 18.80 -4.67 9.98
N PHE A 103 18.77 -3.36 9.89
CA PHE A 103 19.63 -2.57 8.98
C PHE A 103 21.13 -2.53 9.35
N ARG A 104 21.52 -3.08 10.52
CA ARG A 104 22.89 -3.08 11.01
C ARG A 104 23.56 -4.45 10.92
N THR A 105 22.87 -5.46 10.39
CA THR A 105 23.43 -6.79 10.15
C THR A 105 24.08 -6.88 8.77
N PRO A 106 25.21 -7.58 8.62
CA PRO A 106 25.86 -7.76 7.32
C PRO A 106 25.04 -8.62 6.34
N GLY A 107 24.15 -9.49 6.84
CA GLY A 107 23.34 -10.43 6.06
C GLY A 107 22.11 -9.82 5.42
N GLY A 108 21.91 -8.52 5.49
CA GLY A 108 20.76 -7.83 4.94
C GLY A 108 19.72 -7.47 6.00
N TYR A 109 18.47 -7.28 5.57
CA TYR A 109 17.33 -6.99 6.44
C TYR A 109 16.05 -7.54 5.79
N HIS A 110 15.03 -7.81 6.62
CA HIS A 110 13.73 -8.25 6.11
C HIS A 110 13.06 -7.12 5.30
N VAL A 111 12.35 -7.45 4.24
CA VAL A 111 11.59 -6.45 3.47
C VAL A 111 10.59 -5.70 4.35
N GLY A 112 10.07 -6.35 5.38
CA GLY A 112 9.16 -5.77 6.37
C GLY A 112 9.82 -4.95 7.47
N ASP A 113 11.15 -4.92 7.60
CA ASP A 113 11.82 -4.08 8.60
C ASP A 113 11.73 -2.61 8.20
N LEU A 114 11.12 -1.79 9.05
CA LEU A 114 11.04 -0.35 8.88
C LEU A 114 11.80 0.36 10.03
N PRO A 115 12.23 1.61 9.82
CA PRO A 115 12.80 2.40 10.91
C PRO A 115 11.82 2.56 12.08
N ASN A 116 12.36 2.69 13.29
CA ASN A 116 11.57 2.96 14.49
C ASN A 116 10.66 4.19 14.32
N VAL A 117 9.43 4.10 14.80
CA VAL A 117 8.60 5.27 15.02
C VAL A 117 8.94 5.89 16.39
N HIS A 118 8.88 7.20 16.48
CA HIS A 118 9.15 7.92 17.72
C HIS A 118 7.88 8.57 18.25
N VAL A 119 7.34 8.01 19.33
CA VAL A 119 6.13 8.50 19.96
C VAL A 119 6.46 9.64 20.92
N SER A 120 5.73 10.74 20.79
CA SER A 120 5.85 11.95 21.60
C SER A 120 5.29 11.76 23.01
N GLU A 121 5.44 12.80 23.87
CA GLU A 121 4.95 12.77 25.27
C GLU A 121 3.43 12.64 25.39
N ASP A 122 2.70 13.09 24.38
CA ASP A 122 1.24 13.00 24.30
C ASP A 122 0.72 11.65 23.76
N GLY A 123 1.61 10.68 23.51
CA GLY A 123 1.25 9.36 23.01
C GLY A 123 0.98 9.31 21.50
N THR A 124 1.37 10.34 20.75
CA THR A 124 1.17 10.42 19.31
C THR A 124 2.47 10.33 18.51
N ALA A 125 2.38 9.82 17.28
CA ALA A 125 3.47 9.90 16.29
C ALA A 125 2.90 10.11 14.89
N MET A 126 3.63 10.86 14.05
CA MET A 126 3.37 10.99 12.63
C MET A 126 4.68 10.80 11.87
N THR A 127 4.69 9.87 10.91
CA THR A 127 5.90 9.53 10.17
C THR A 127 5.57 8.93 8.81
N GLU A 128 6.54 8.99 7.89
CA GLU A 128 6.45 8.40 6.56
C GLU A 128 7.66 7.50 6.31
N PHE A 129 7.41 6.36 5.65
CA PHE A 129 8.43 5.42 5.21
C PHE A 129 8.18 5.03 3.76
N PHE A 130 9.24 4.64 3.08
CA PHE A 130 9.13 4.09 1.73
C PHE A 130 9.67 2.67 1.70
N VAL A 131 8.84 1.74 1.21
CA VAL A 131 9.20 0.32 1.04
C VAL A 131 9.41 0.08 -0.45
N PRO A 132 10.66 -0.04 -0.91
CA PRO A 132 10.95 -0.20 -2.33
C PRO A 132 10.59 -1.60 -2.83
N GLN A 133 10.29 -1.71 -4.14
CA GLN A 133 10.12 -2.99 -4.83
C GLN A 133 8.96 -3.87 -4.33
N VAL A 134 8.04 -3.32 -3.56
CA VAL A 134 6.85 -3.99 -3.04
C VAL A 134 5.61 -3.53 -3.80
N THR A 135 4.70 -4.46 -4.08
CA THR A 135 3.34 -4.12 -4.50
C THR A 135 2.35 -4.33 -3.36
N LEU A 136 1.39 -3.42 -3.25
CA LEU A 136 0.31 -3.49 -2.25
C LEU A 136 -0.76 -4.51 -2.65
N THR A 137 -0.96 -4.71 -3.96
CA THR A 137 -1.99 -5.60 -4.51
C THR A 137 -1.49 -6.29 -5.78
N GLY A 138 -2.02 -7.48 -6.01
CA GLY A 138 -1.72 -8.26 -7.21
C GLY A 138 -0.39 -9.02 -7.16
N PRO A 139 -0.08 -9.78 -8.20
CA PRO A 139 1.06 -10.67 -8.21
C PRO A 139 2.38 -9.92 -8.35
N GLU A 140 3.43 -10.58 -7.91
CA GLU A 140 4.82 -10.18 -8.15
C GLU A 140 5.12 -10.04 -9.65
N ASN A 141 6.04 -9.14 -9.98
CA ASN A 141 6.49 -8.91 -11.34
C ASN A 141 7.91 -8.30 -11.33
N ASP A 142 8.50 -8.08 -12.51
CA ASP A 142 9.87 -7.54 -12.62
C ASP A 142 10.08 -6.18 -11.92
N ARG A 143 9.03 -5.37 -11.78
CA ARG A 143 9.09 -4.08 -11.09
C ARG A 143 8.91 -4.21 -9.59
N TYR A 144 8.03 -5.13 -9.18
CA TYR A 144 7.68 -5.40 -7.79
C TYR A 144 7.89 -6.90 -7.52
N PRO A 145 9.13 -7.30 -7.20
CA PRO A 145 9.45 -8.70 -6.91
C PRO A 145 8.85 -9.23 -5.60
N PHE A 146 8.20 -8.36 -4.81
CA PHE A 146 7.55 -8.72 -3.56
C PHE A 146 6.13 -8.17 -3.52
N THR A 147 5.19 -8.95 -2.96
CA THR A 147 3.79 -8.54 -2.81
C THR A 147 3.33 -8.67 -1.36
N LEU A 148 2.56 -7.67 -0.88
CA LEU A 148 1.86 -7.76 0.41
C LEU A 148 0.54 -8.53 0.31
N ASP A 149 0.12 -8.87 -0.92
CA ASP A 149 -1.13 -9.54 -1.28
C ASP A 149 -0.85 -10.99 -1.72
N ASP A 150 -0.05 -11.69 -0.93
CA ASP A 150 0.19 -13.14 -1.09
C ASP A 150 -0.90 -13.98 -0.37
N SER A 151 -0.76 -15.31 -0.38
CA SER A 151 -1.75 -16.22 0.20
C SER A 151 -1.92 -16.05 1.72
N ASP A 152 -0.88 -15.59 2.40
CA ASP A 152 -0.86 -15.42 3.85
C ASP A 152 -1.26 -14.00 4.27
N GLY A 153 -1.31 -13.07 3.30
CA GLY A 153 -1.59 -11.68 3.52
C GLY A 153 -0.49 -10.97 4.31
N SER A 154 -0.81 -9.84 4.90
CA SER A 154 0.18 -9.06 5.66
C SER A 154 -0.46 -8.20 6.74
N ALA A 155 0.30 -7.87 7.77
CA ALA A 155 -0.11 -6.99 8.86
C ALA A 155 0.97 -5.96 9.17
N ILE A 156 0.57 -4.81 9.72
CA ILE A 156 1.48 -3.81 10.26
C ILE A 156 1.49 -3.90 11.79
N MET A 157 2.69 -3.86 12.37
CA MET A 157 2.91 -4.02 13.79
C MET A 157 3.69 -2.84 14.37
N VAL A 158 3.23 -2.36 15.51
CA VAL A 158 4.00 -1.47 16.41
C VAL A 158 4.43 -2.30 17.60
N HIS A 159 5.73 -2.29 17.91
CA HIS A 159 6.28 -3.00 19.06
C HIS A 159 6.34 -2.11 20.32
N ALA A 160 6.55 -2.73 21.48
CA ALA A 160 6.54 -2.03 22.77
C ALA A 160 7.81 -1.20 23.04
N SER A 161 8.91 -1.53 22.35
CA SER A 161 10.21 -0.88 22.51
C SER A 161 10.85 -0.61 21.16
N GLY A 162 11.89 0.21 21.13
CA GLY A 162 12.67 0.47 19.92
C GLY A 162 13.47 -0.75 19.48
N ASP A 163 13.54 -0.94 18.18
CA ASP A 163 14.40 -1.92 17.54
C ASP A 163 15.86 -1.45 17.56
N ASP A 164 16.80 -2.33 17.86
CA ASP A 164 18.24 -2.05 17.76
C ASP A 164 18.83 -2.29 16.35
N TYR A 165 17.98 -2.83 15.44
CA TYR A 165 18.30 -3.20 14.05
C TYR A 165 19.34 -4.29 13.91
N ILE A 166 19.48 -5.17 14.91
CA ILE A 166 20.40 -6.31 14.94
C ILE A 166 19.68 -7.55 15.41
N ARG A 167 18.98 -7.48 16.56
CA ARG A 167 18.36 -8.63 17.20
C ARG A 167 16.87 -8.64 16.96
N MET A 168 16.37 -9.78 16.51
CA MET A 168 14.97 -10.01 16.18
C MET A 168 13.98 -9.71 17.33
N ASP A 169 14.45 -9.84 18.58
CA ASP A 169 13.65 -9.64 19.79
C ASP A 169 13.87 -8.29 20.47
N SER A 170 14.68 -7.40 19.89
CA SER A 170 15.07 -6.12 20.52
C SER A 170 13.90 -5.17 20.71
N SER A 171 12.90 -5.21 19.83
CA SER A 171 11.72 -4.36 19.88
C SER A 171 10.66 -4.81 20.92
N GLY A 172 10.86 -5.97 21.55
CA GLY A 172 10.00 -6.46 22.64
C GLY A 172 8.61 -6.91 22.20
N ASP A 173 7.63 -6.79 23.09
CA ASP A 173 6.26 -7.22 22.85
C ASP A 173 5.56 -6.43 21.74
N ARG A 174 4.45 -6.96 21.23
CA ARG A 174 3.63 -6.34 20.19
C ARG A 174 2.59 -5.43 20.82
N ALA A 175 2.69 -4.12 20.60
CA ALA A 175 1.86 -3.10 21.23
C ALA A 175 0.58 -2.79 20.44
N ALA A 176 0.66 -2.71 19.11
CA ALA A 176 -0.50 -2.49 18.25
C ALA A 176 -0.37 -3.22 16.92
N CYS A 177 -1.51 -3.64 16.36
CA CYS A 177 -1.58 -4.41 15.12
C CYS A 177 -2.72 -3.91 14.24
N GLY A 178 -2.50 -3.94 12.92
CA GLY A 178 -3.51 -3.71 11.89
C GLY A 178 -3.29 -4.62 10.69
N VAL A 179 -4.36 -5.17 10.13
CA VAL A 179 -4.28 -6.07 8.96
C VAL A 179 -4.18 -5.23 7.69
N ILE A 180 -3.10 -5.40 6.92
CA ILE A 180 -2.92 -4.77 5.62
C ILE A 180 -3.72 -5.55 4.57
N VAL A 181 -3.40 -6.82 4.39
CA VAL A 181 -4.14 -7.76 3.53
C VAL A 181 -4.53 -8.95 4.37
N PRO A 182 -5.82 -9.32 4.45
CA PRO A 182 -6.23 -10.48 5.24
C PRO A 182 -5.60 -11.78 4.73
N SER A 183 -5.19 -12.65 5.64
CA SER A 183 -4.78 -14.01 5.30
C SER A 183 -5.93 -14.78 4.64
N GLY A 184 -5.63 -15.44 3.56
CA GLY A 184 -6.44 -16.18 2.62
C GLY A 184 -7.94 -16.30 2.87
N GLY A 185 -8.73 -15.70 1.96
CA GLY A 185 -10.12 -16.06 1.78
C GLY A 185 -10.25 -17.33 0.95
#